data_0eb00a8f82b693b17181ce540b60978a
#
_entry.id   0eb00a8f82b693b17181ce540b60978a
#
_cell.length_a   1.000
_cell.length_b   1.000
_cell.length_c   1.000
_cell.angle_alpha   90.00
_cell.angle_beta   90.00
_cell.angle_gamma   90.00
#
_symmetry.space_group_name_H-M   'P 1'
#
loop_
_entity.id
_entity.type
_entity.pdbx_description
1 polymer ?
#
loop_
_entity_poly.entity_id
_entity_poly.type
_entity_poly.pdbx_seq_one_letter_code
_entity_poly.pdbx_strand_id
1 'polypeptide(L)'
;IRWGQKIKKGLEFKDFVSLTDLAPTFLQAASVTIPIEMTGKSLLPALTGKGELRKFILTGKERHVPSQESPSMEGYPSRSYRDHEFLYIRNYSPSLWPNGTPNWQKATIPNTWYGDTDNGPTKSVIIGLGLRSKFYQWSFGKRPGEELYDLNKDPEQLNNLAKELPELSAKYRKFLESELGNSGDPRHGGPKFDFAKPAYTGGGPRYPGKR
;
A
#
# COMPACT_ATOMS: atom_id res chain seq x y z
N ILE A 1 -9.96 1.08 -20.67
CA ILE A 1 -9.26 1.76 -21.79
C ILE A 1 -10.10 1.58 -23.07
N ARG A 2 -10.23 2.65 -23.85
CA ARG A 2 -10.92 2.63 -25.13
C ARG A 2 -10.03 3.26 -26.22
N TRP A 3 -9.86 2.57 -27.34
CA TRP A 3 -9.09 3.09 -28.48
C TRP A 3 -9.68 2.63 -29.81
N GLY A 4 -10.80 3.25 -30.18
CA GLY A 4 -11.47 3.01 -31.46
C GLY A 4 -11.57 1.53 -31.82
N GLN A 5 -11.13 1.19 -33.04
CA GLN A 5 -11.11 -0.19 -33.55
C GLN A 5 -9.81 -0.94 -33.20
N LYS A 6 -8.81 -0.29 -32.56
CA LYS A 6 -7.51 -0.92 -32.23
C LYS A 6 -7.58 -1.85 -31.04
N ILE A 7 -8.52 -1.62 -30.12
CA ILE A 7 -8.76 -2.47 -28.95
C ILE A 7 -10.14 -3.09 -29.08
N LYS A 8 -10.23 -4.43 -28.97
CA LYS A 8 -11.49 -5.16 -29.02
C LYS A 8 -12.42 -4.69 -27.92
N LYS A 9 -13.69 -4.44 -28.27
CA LYS A 9 -14.72 -4.07 -27.28
C LYS A 9 -15.04 -5.24 -26.35
N GLY A 10 -15.23 -4.94 -25.06
CA GLY A 10 -15.63 -5.94 -24.07
C GLY A 10 -14.50 -6.86 -23.60
N LEU A 11 -13.23 -6.51 -23.84
CA LEU A 11 -12.10 -7.23 -23.22
C LEU A 11 -12.10 -7.03 -21.71
N GLU A 12 -11.93 -8.12 -21.01
CA GLU A 12 -11.77 -8.18 -19.56
C GLU A 12 -10.52 -8.99 -19.23
N PHE A 13 -9.66 -8.43 -18.37
CA PHE A 13 -8.46 -9.09 -17.89
C PHE A 13 -8.58 -9.29 -16.39
N LYS A 14 -8.20 -10.48 -15.92
CA LYS A 14 -8.16 -10.82 -14.49
C LYS A 14 -6.78 -10.64 -13.87
N ASP A 15 -5.75 -10.51 -14.70
CA ASP A 15 -4.37 -10.28 -14.28
C ASP A 15 -4.14 -8.83 -13.82
N PHE A 16 -3.01 -8.60 -13.15
CA PHE A 16 -2.74 -7.33 -12.48
C PHE A 16 -2.25 -6.24 -13.43
N VAL A 17 -2.69 -5.02 -13.14
CA VAL A 17 -2.19 -3.78 -13.72
C VAL A 17 -1.79 -2.81 -12.62
N SER A 18 -0.78 -1.97 -12.87
CA SER A 18 -0.41 -0.86 -12.02
C SER A 18 -0.80 0.46 -12.67
N LEU A 19 -1.12 1.49 -11.89
CA LEU A 19 -1.32 2.82 -12.45
C LEU A 19 -0.04 3.38 -13.09
N THR A 20 1.14 2.90 -12.66
CA THR A 20 2.43 3.24 -13.29
C THR A 20 2.53 2.72 -14.73
N ASP A 21 1.71 1.75 -15.12
CA ASP A 21 1.68 1.18 -16.48
C ASP A 21 0.96 2.10 -17.49
N LEU A 22 0.20 3.09 -17.03
CA LEU A 22 -0.57 3.96 -17.92
C LEU A 22 0.33 4.87 -18.75
N ALA A 23 1.33 5.52 -18.13
CA ALA A 23 2.22 6.42 -18.83
C ALA A 23 2.99 5.73 -19.98
N PRO A 24 3.70 4.60 -19.77
CA PRO A 24 4.36 3.88 -20.85
C PRO A 24 3.36 3.35 -21.91
N THR A 25 2.12 3.02 -21.52
CA THR A 25 1.07 2.62 -22.46
C THR A 25 0.71 3.77 -23.39
N PHE A 26 0.54 4.97 -22.87
CA PHE A 26 0.21 6.14 -23.69
C PHE A 26 1.37 6.54 -24.61
N LEU A 27 2.61 6.51 -24.12
CA LEU A 27 3.79 6.78 -24.95
C LEU A 27 3.90 5.79 -26.10
N GLN A 28 3.78 4.49 -25.82
CA GLN A 28 3.82 3.47 -26.86
C GLN A 28 2.65 3.60 -27.85
N ALA A 29 1.46 3.94 -27.39
CA ALA A 29 0.31 4.17 -28.25
C ALA A 29 0.53 5.37 -29.20
N ALA A 30 1.28 6.38 -28.76
CA ALA A 30 1.67 7.55 -29.55
C ALA A 30 2.95 7.33 -30.38
N SER A 31 3.54 6.13 -30.35
CA SER A 31 4.82 5.81 -31.00
C SER A 31 5.99 6.66 -30.47
N VAL A 32 5.92 7.06 -29.21
CA VAL A 32 6.99 7.78 -28.49
C VAL A 32 7.82 6.79 -27.68
N THR A 33 9.13 6.99 -27.69
CA THR A 33 10.06 6.17 -26.91
C THR A 33 9.75 6.28 -25.40
N ILE A 34 9.64 5.13 -24.73
CA ILE A 34 9.44 5.06 -23.28
C ILE A 34 10.79 5.35 -22.60
N PRO A 35 10.89 6.39 -21.75
CA PRO A 35 12.10 6.66 -20.97
C PRO A 35 12.50 5.47 -20.09
N ILE A 36 13.82 5.24 -19.95
CA ILE A 36 14.34 4.08 -19.19
C ILE A 36 14.04 4.16 -17.70
N GLU A 37 13.81 5.36 -17.18
CA GLU A 37 13.44 5.62 -15.78
C GLU A 37 12.01 5.20 -15.46
N MET A 38 11.18 4.93 -16.47
CA MET A 38 9.82 4.43 -16.26
C MET A 38 9.84 2.95 -15.92
N THR A 39 9.45 2.61 -14.70
CA THR A 39 9.38 1.22 -14.21
C THR A 39 8.08 0.50 -14.58
N GLY A 40 7.06 1.25 -15.03
CA GLY A 40 5.79 0.69 -15.52
C GLY A 40 5.97 -0.11 -16.80
N LYS A 41 5.08 -1.08 -17.03
CA LYS A 41 5.06 -1.91 -18.25
C LYS A 41 3.86 -1.52 -19.09
N SER A 42 4.09 -1.20 -20.37
CA SER A 42 2.98 -0.89 -21.27
C SER A 42 1.96 -2.03 -21.34
N LEU A 43 0.69 -1.66 -21.20
CA LEU A 43 -0.45 -2.56 -21.35
C LEU A 43 -0.82 -2.80 -22.82
N LEU A 44 -0.26 -2.02 -23.75
CA LEU A 44 -0.64 -2.04 -25.16
C LEU A 44 -0.52 -3.42 -25.82
N PRO A 45 0.53 -4.23 -25.58
CA PRO A 45 0.62 -5.58 -26.12
C PRO A 45 -0.56 -6.45 -25.68
N ALA A 46 -0.92 -6.45 -24.40
CA ALA A 46 -2.06 -7.23 -23.89
C ALA A 46 -3.39 -6.72 -24.47
N LEU A 47 -3.60 -5.40 -24.50
CA LEU A 47 -4.79 -4.77 -25.03
C LEU A 47 -5.02 -5.06 -26.53
N THR A 48 -3.96 -5.34 -27.27
CA THR A 48 -4.00 -5.69 -28.71
C THR A 48 -3.88 -7.21 -28.96
N GLY A 49 -3.93 -8.04 -27.92
CA GLY A 49 -3.86 -9.50 -28.02
C GLY A 49 -2.48 -10.07 -28.35
N LYS A 50 -1.41 -9.29 -28.12
CA LYS A 50 -0.01 -9.66 -28.44
C LYS A 50 0.87 -9.86 -27.21
N GLY A 51 0.31 -9.89 -25.99
CA GLY A 51 1.09 -10.02 -24.76
C GLY A 51 0.24 -10.35 -23.55
N GLU A 52 0.92 -10.53 -22.42
CA GLU A 52 0.31 -10.85 -21.12
C GLU A 52 0.46 -9.70 -20.13
N LEU A 53 -0.40 -9.70 -19.13
CA LEU A 53 -0.32 -8.81 -17.97
C LEU A 53 0.53 -9.45 -16.86
N ARG A 54 0.70 -8.71 -15.76
CA ARG A 54 1.43 -9.17 -14.58
C ARG A 54 0.68 -10.28 -13.86
N LYS A 55 1.41 -11.28 -13.35
CA LYS A 55 0.85 -12.34 -12.49
C LYS A 55 0.86 -11.97 -11.01
N PHE A 56 1.52 -10.89 -10.66
CA PHE A 56 1.55 -10.31 -9.32
C PHE A 56 1.68 -8.79 -9.36
N ILE A 57 1.42 -8.15 -8.23
CA ILE A 57 1.63 -6.72 -8.05
C ILE A 57 2.34 -6.44 -6.73
N LEU A 58 3.24 -5.46 -6.75
CA LEU A 58 3.81 -4.87 -5.55
C LEU A 58 3.08 -3.59 -5.19
N THR A 59 2.82 -3.40 -3.91
CA THR A 59 2.36 -2.12 -3.39
C THR A 59 3.18 -1.71 -2.17
N GLY A 60 3.20 -0.43 -1.86
CA GLY A 60 3.97 0.08 -0.73
C GLY A 60 3.41 1.39 -0.20
N LYS A 61 3.69 1.61 1.06
CA LYS A 61 3.40 2.86 1.78
C LYS A 61 4.64 3.25 2.56
N GLU A 62 4.90 4.54 2.62
CA GLU A 62 5.88 5.14 3.51
C GLU A 62 5.18 6.09 4.47
N ARG A 63 5.47 7.38 4.37
CA ARG A 63 4.81 8.41 5.15
C ARG A 63 3.84 9.19 4.26
N HIS A 64 2.57 9.12 4.60
CA HIS A 64 1.58 10.03 4.04
C HIS A 64 1.53 11.32 4.88
N VAL A 65 1.34 11.17 6.21
CA VAL A 65 1.45 12.27 7.18
C VAL A 65 2.33 11.84 8.36
N PRO A 66 3.08 12.76 9.01
CA PRO A 66 3.77 12.48 10.27
C PRO A 66 2.75 12.41 11.40
N SER A 67 2.10 11.26 11.52
CA SER A 67 0.92 11.05 12.37
C SER A 67 1.22 10.30 13.67
N GLN A 68 2.50 10.03 13.95
CA GLN A 68 2.92 9.34 15.18
C GLN A 68 3.02 10.33 16.35
N GLU A 69 3.44 9.84 17.52
CA GLU A 69 3.70 10.68 18.68
C GLU A 69 5.02 11.44 18.54
N SER A 70 5.03 12.71 18.98
CA SER A 70 6.21 13.57 19.00
C SER A 70 7.36 12.91 19.81
N PRO A 71 8.60 13.01 19.34
CA PRO A 71 9.10 13.81 18.22
C PRO A 71 9.14 13.06 16.87
N SER A 72 8.53 11.91 16.74
CA SER A 72 8.64 11.07 15.54
C SER A 72 7.99 11.73 14.32
N MET A 73 8.78 11.85 13.25
CA MET A 73 8.31 12.25 11.92
C MET A 73 8.05 11.05 11.01
N GLU A 74 8.08 9.84 11.55
CA GLU A 74 7.87 8.63 10.78
C GLU A 74 6.41 8.44 10.34
N GLY A 75 6.24 7.77 9.21
CA GLY A 75 4.97 7.21 8.77
C GLY A 75 4.82 5.77 9.24
N TYR A 76 3.98 5.02 8.54
CA TYR A 76 3.83 3.58 8.75
C TYR A 76 4.28 2.83 7.50
N PRO A 77 5.58 2.49 7.41
CA PRO A 77 6.14 1.88 6.21
C PRO A 77 5.71 0.42 6.05
N SER A 78 5.22 0.09 4.87
CA SER A 78 4.90 -1.29 4.49
C SER A 78 5.19 -1.55 3.02
N ARG A 79 5.38 -2.83 2.69
CA ARG A 79 5.44 -3.36 1.33
C ARG A 79 4.57 -4.59 1.25
N SER A 80 3.98 -4.83 0.09
CA SER A 80 3.23 -6.06 -0.12
C SER A 80 3.51 -6.69 -1.48
N TYR A 81 3.39 -8.00 -1.52
CA TYR A 81 3.35 -8.83 -2.72
C TYR A 81 1.98 -9.50 -2.78
N ARG A 82 1.27 -9.33 -3.87
CA ARG A 82 -0.03 -9.94 -4.11
C ARG A 82 -0.03 -10.67 -5.44
N ASP A 83 -0.39 -11.93 -5.43
CA ASP A 83 -0.78 -12.71 -6.59
C ASP A 83 -2.29 -13.05 -6.55
N HIS A 84 -2.73 -14.02 -7.35
CA HIS A 84 -4.14 -14.44 -7.40
C HIS A 84 -4.58 -15.25 -6.18
N GLU A 85 -3.66 -15.85 -5.44
CA GLU A 85 -3.95 -16.77 -4.34
C GLU A 85 -3.75 -16.08 -2.98
N PHE A 86 -2.66 -15.31 -2.84
CA PHE A 86 -2.25 -14.75 -1.55
C PHE A 86 -1.89 -13.27 -1.63
N LEU A 87 -2.11 -12.60 -0.50
CA LEU A 87 -1.54 -11.28 -0.20
C LEU A 87 -0.58 -11.43 0.98
N TYR A 88 0.69 -11.09 0.77
CA TYR A 88 1.68 -10.99 1.83
C TYR A 88 2.05 -9.52 2.07
N ILE A 89 2.08 -9.10 3.35
CA ILE A 89 2.42 -7.73 3.76
C ILE A 89 3.58 -7.78 4.76
N ARG A 90 4.60 -6.96 4.51
CA ARG A 90 5.67 -6.66 5.45
C ARG A 90 5.46 -5.29 6.05
N ASN A 91 5.28 -5.21 7.37
CA ASN A 91 5.22 -3.98 8.14
C ASN A 91 6.60 -3.76 8.79
N TYR A 92 7.28 -2.65 8.44
CA TYR A 92 8.66 -2.40 8.89
C TYR A 92 8.72 -1.77 10.28
N SER A 93 7.64 -1.15 10.74
CA SER A 93 7.55 -0.49 12.05
C SER A 93 6.29 -0.91 12.79
N PRO A 94 6.14 -2.20 13.19
CA PRO A 94 4.91 -2.73 13.79
C PRO A 94 4.58 -2.14 15.17
N SER A 95 5.54 -1.47 15.82
CA SER A 95 5.32 -0.72 17.06
C SER A 95 4.56 0.59 16.86
N LEU A 96 4.57 1.15 15.66
CA LEU A 96 3.88 2.38 15.30
C LEU A 96 2.38 2.13 15.01
N TRP A 97 1.63 3.21 14.89
CA TRP A 97 0.20 3.18 14.59
C TRP A 97 -0.02 3.28 13.07
N PRO A 98 -0.73 2.33 12.42
CA PRO A 98 -0.90 2.32 10.97
C PRO A 98 -1.62 3.56 10.42
N ASN A 99 -2.54 4.11 11.20
CA ASN A 99 -3.33 5.30 10.84
C ASN A 99 -2.97 6.53 11.68
N GLY A 100 -1.83 6.48 12.38
CA GLY A 100 -1.41 7.54 13.29
C GLY A 100 -1.86 7.32 14.73
N THR A 101 -1.28 8.10 15.64
CA THR A 101 -1.52 7.93 17.08
C THR A 101 -2.97 8.21 17.47
N PRO A 102 -3.55 7.39 18.38
CA PRO A 102 -4.81 7.70 19.04
C PRO A 102 -4.69 8.87 20.02
N ASN A 103 -3.48 9.22 20.43
CA ASN A 103 -3.21 10.29 21.40
C ASN A 103 -2.95 11.63 20.69
N TRP A 104 -4.03 12.34 20.37
CA TRP A 104 -3.96 13.63 19.70
C TRP A 104 -3.16 14.71 20.46
N GLN A 105 -3.01 14.58 21.79
CA GLN A 105 -2.25 15.51 22.63
C GLN A 105 -0.75 15.35 22.42
N LYS A 106 -0.29 14.14 22.09
CA LYS A 106 1.12 13.83 21.83
C LYS A 106 1.46 13.77 20.34
N ALA A 107 0.49 13.96 19.45
CA ALA A 107 0.70 13.87 18.02
C ALA A 107 1.78 14.87 17.55
N THR A 108 2.66 14.42 16.65
CA THR A 108 3.73 15.26 16.07
C THR A 108 3.17 16.52 15.39
N ILE A 109 2.08 16.38 14.64
CA ILE A 109 1.30 17.53 14.20
C ILE A 109 0.26 17.83 15.27
N PRO A 110 0.31 18.99 15.93
CA PRO A 110 -0.55 19.29 17.06
C PRO A 110 -2.04 19.08 16.77
N ASN A 111 -2.73 18.43 17.70
CA ASN A 111 -4.15 18.11 17.63
C ASN A 111 -4.59 17.20 16.47
N THR A 112 -3.68 16.54 15.74
CA THR A 112 -4.05 15.47 14.83
C THR A 112 -4.50 14.23 15.59
N TRP A 113 -5.47 13.53 15.03
CA TRP A 113 -6.07 12.35 15.64
C TRP A 113 -6.26 11.28 14.58
N TYR A 114 -5.52 10.16 14.69
CA TYR A 114 -5.41 9.18 13.62
C TYR A 114 -5.14 9.87 12.28
N GLY A 115 -4.04 10.63 12.24
CA GLY A 115 -3.81 11.65 11.21
C GLY A 115 -3.62 11.12 9.79
N ASP A 116 -3.42 9.82 9.63
CA ASP A 116 -3.28 9.16 8.32
C ASP A 116 -4.62 8.67 7.76
N THR A 117 -5.72 8.97 8.43
CA THR A 117 -7.09 8.67 8.00
C THR A 117 -7.94 9.93 8.10
N ASP A 118 -8.56 10.33 7.00
CA ASP A 118 -9.44 11.50 6.93
C ASP A 118 -10.62 11.41 7.92
N ASN A 119 -11.09 12.56 8.36
CA ASN A 119 -12.26 12.63 9.22
C ASN A 119 -13.53 12.28 8.45
N GLY A 120 -14.42 11.56 9.11
CA GLY A 120 -15.72 11.22 8.56
C GLY A 120 -16.58 10.44 9.55
N PRO A 121 -17.87 10.27 9.28
CA PRO A 121 -18.80 9.57 10.18
C PRO A 121 -18.34 8.14 10.49
N THR A 122 -17.84 7.41 9.50
CA THR A 122 -17.35 6.03 9.64
C THR A 122 -16.17 5.95 10.62
N LYS A 123 -15.18 6.85 10.49
CA LYS A 123 -14.05 6.95 11.44
C LYS A 123 -14.57 7.16 12.86
N SER A 124 -15.47 8.13 13.06
CA SER A 124 -16.03 8.45 14.38
C SER A 124 -16.78 7.27 14.98
N VAL A 125 -17.60 6.56 14.20
CA VAL A 125 -18.34 5.38 14.66
C VAL A 125 -17.38 4.27 15.06
N ILE A 126 -16.42 3.91 14.22
CA ILE A 126 -15.49 2.80 14.50
C ILE A 126 -14.65 3.09 15.75
N ILE A 127 -14.16 4.32 15.91
CA ILE A 127 -13.39 4.70 17.09
C ILE A 127 -14.27 4.71 18.33
N GLY A 128 -15.53 5.16 18.21
CA GLY A 128 -16.52 5.14 19.30
C GLY A 128 -16.86 3.74 19.80
N LEU A 129 -16.70 2.69 18.99
CA LEU A 129 -16.86 1.29 19.42
C LEU A 129 -15.78 0.85 20.42
N GLY A 130 -14.67 1.59 20.54
CA GLY A 130 -13.60 1.38 21.49
C GLY A 130 -12.60 0.26 21.10
N LEU A 131 -11.49 0.24 21.84
CA LEU A 131 -10.32 -0.60 21.56
C LEU A 131 -10.59 -2.12 21.53
N ARG A 132 -11.63 -2.59 22.21
CA ARG A 132 -11.98 -4.02 22.27
C ARG A 132 -12.84 -4.47 21.08
N SER A 133 -13.36 -3.55 20.29
CA SER A 133 -14.13 -3.88 19.10
C SER A 133 -13.25 -4.48 18.01
N LYS A 134 -13.70 -5.58 17.39
CA LYS A 134 -13.03 -6.15 16.22
C LYS A 134 -12.93 -5.16 15.06
N PHE A 135 -13.93 -4.30 14.87
CA PHE A 135 -13.92 -3.27 13.84
C PHE A 135 -12.83 -2.22 14.08
N TYR A 136 -12.62 -1.83 15.36
CA TYR A 136 -11.50 -0.96 15.70
C TYR A 136 -10.17 -1.66 15.44
N GLN A 137 -10.02 -2.92 15.86
CA GLN A 137 -8.76 -3.66 15.67
C GLN A 137 -8.42 -3.82 14.19
N TRP A 138 -9.37 -4.13 13.35
CA TRP A 138 -9.16 -4.24 11.91
C TRP A 138 -8.81 -2.91 11.24
N SER A 139 -9.40 -1.79 11.70
CA SER A 139 -9.24 -0.48 11.06
C SER A 139 -8.09 0.34 11.64
N PHE A 140 -7.93 0.35 12.97
CA PHE A 140 -7.01 1.25 13.69
C PHE A 140 -6.02 0.53 14.61
N GLY A 141 -6.18 -0.77 14.83
CA GLY A 141 -5.29 -1.56 15.66
C GLY A 141 -3.87 -1.65 15.10
N LYS A 142 -2.90 -1.88 15.98
CA LYS A 142 -1.52 -2.15 15.56
C LYS A 142 -1.46 -3.44 14.75
N ARG A 143 -0.57 -3.45 13.77
CA ARG A 143 -0.39 -4.59 12.87
C ARG A 143 0.87 -5.37 13.25
N PRO A 144 0.90 -6.70 13.06
CA PRO A 144 2.13 -7.48 13.23
C PRO A 144 3.15 -7.13 12.13
N GLY A 145 4.39 -7.57 12.31
CA GLY A 145 5.45 -7.35 11.32
C GLY A 145 5.21 -8.04 9.98
N GLU A 146 4.41 -9.10 9.98
CA GLU A 146 4.07 -9.87 8.79
C GLU A 146 2.59 -10.26 8.78
N GLU A 147 2.00 -10.19 7.59
CA GLU A 147 0.62 -10.60 7.37
C GLU A 147 0.56 -11.44 6.09
N LEU A 148 -0.21 -12.53 6.14
CA LEU A 148 -0.48 -13.40 4.99
C LEU A 148 -1.97 -13.72 4.94
N TYR A 149 -2.59 -13.51 3.79
CA TYR A 149 -4.02 -13.73 3.59
C TYR A 149 -4.26 -14.63 2.38
N ASP A 150 -5.08 -15.67 2.54
CA ASP A 150 -5.57 -16.53 1.47
C ASP A 150 -6.76 -15.85 0.79
N LEU A 151 -6.56 -15.29 -0.38
CA LEU A 151 -7.57 -14.46 -1.06
C LEU A 151 -8.75 -15.28 -1.62
N ASN A 152 -8.60 -16.60 -1.73
CA ASN A 152 -9.68 -17.50 -2.17
C ASN A 152 -10.64 -17.86 -1.02
N LYS A 153 -10.10 -17.95 0.22
CA LYS A 153 -10.89 -18.32 1.41
C LYS A 153 -11.29 -17.13 2.26
N ASP A 154 -10.51 -16.05 2.20
CA ASP A 154 -10.65 -14.83 3.01
C ASP A 154 -10.47 -13.60 2.12
N PRO A 155 -11.37 -13.34 1.17
CA PRO A 155 -11.28 -12.19 0.27
C PRO A 155 -11.31 -10.84 1.00
N GLU A 156 -11.90 -10.79 2.20
CA GLU A 156 -11.95 -9.62 3.08
C GLU A 156 -10.66 -9.40 3.88
N GLN A 157 -9.71 -10.36 3.86
CA GLN A 157 -8.39 -10.27 4.53
C GLN A 157 -8.51 -10.01 6.05
N LEU A 158 -9.36 -10.78 6.71
CA LEU A 158 -9.62 -10.66 8.15
C LEU A 158 -8.77 -11.62 9.00
N ASN A 159 -8.28 -12.73 8.40
CA ASN A 159 -7.58 -13.80 9.09
C ASN A 159 -6.11 -13.87 8.65
N ASN A 160 -5.23 -13.31 9.46
CA ASN A 160 -3.80 -13.33 9.19
C ASN A 160 -3.19 -14.71 9.47
N LEU A 161 -2.79 -15.42 8.43
CA LEU A 161 -2.21 -16.77 8.48
C LEU A 161 -0.68 -16.79 8.67
N ALA A 162 -0.02 -15.64 8.83
CA ALA A 162 1.45 -15.59 8.83
C ALA A 162 2.09 -16.45 9.92
N LYS A 163 1.45 -16.59 11.08
CA LYS A 163 1.92 -17.45 12.18
C LYS A 163 1.51 -18.91 12.02
N GLU A 164 0.37 -19.15 11.38
CA GLU A 164 -0.16 -20.51 11.17
C GLU A 164 0.54 -21.23 10.03
N LEU A 165 0.98 -20.47 9.02
CA LEU A 165 1.65 -20.97 7.81
C LEU A 165 3.06 -20.34 7.66
N PRO A 166 4.01 -20.63 8.59
CA PRO A 166 5.31 -19.95 8.63
C PRO A 166 6.17 -20.21 7.38
N GLU A 167 6.11 -21.42 6.84
CA GLU A 167 6.86 -21.77 5.62
C GLU A 167 6.34 -21.03 4.39
N LEU A 168 5.01 -20.92 4.26
CA LEU A 168 4.39 -20.17 3.20
C LEU A 168 4.68 -18.67 3.33
N SER A 169 4.64 -18.14 4.54
CA SER A 169 5.03 -16.75 4.82
C SER A 169 6.48 -16.49 4.44
N ALA A 170 7.38 -17.42 4.76
CA ALA A 170 8.79 -17.33 4.37
C ALA A 170 8.99 -17.35 2.84
N LYS A 171 8.17 -18.16 2.13
CA LYS A 171 8.17 -18.19 0.65
C LYS A 171 7.76 -16.83 0.07
N TYR A 172 6.65 -16.27 0.54
CA TYR A 172 6.14 -14.98 0.06
C TYR A 172 7.04 -13.80 0.45
N ARG A 173 7.68 -13.88 1.63
CA ARG A 173 8.72 -12.93 2.03
C ARG A 173 9.86 -12.91 1.02
N LYS A 174 10.36 -14.08 0.61
CA LYS A 174 11.42 -14.18 -0.41
C LYS A 174 10.99 -13.62 -1.75
N PHE A 175 9.75 -13.85 -2.18
CA PHE A 175 9.23 -13.24 -3.40
C PHE A 175 9.23 -11.72 -3.31
N LEU A 176 8.67 -11.17 -2.22
CA LEU A 176 8.67 -9.72 -2.00
C LEU A 176 10.10 -9.16 -1.99
N GLU A 177 11.01 -9.73 -1.22
CA GLU A 177 12.40 -9.27 -1.08
C GLU A 177 13.15 -9.31 -2.42
N SER A 178 12.96 -10.38 -3.19
CA SER A 178 13.55 -10.49 -4.53
C SER A 178 13.07 -9.38 -5.46
N GLU A 179 11.77 -9.13 -5.49
CA GLU A 179 11.19 -8.12 -6.38
C GLU A 179 11.52 -6.69 -5.93
N LEU A 180 11.59 -6.43 -4.63
CA LEU A 180 12.05 -5.15 -4.10
C LEU A 180 13.52 -4.90 -4.43
N GLY A 181 14.39 -5.93 -4.33
CA GLY A 181 15.77 -5.85 -4.76
C GLY A 181 15.91 -5.55 -6.25
N ASN A 182 15.17 -6.27 -7.09
CA ASN A 182 15.16 -6.08 -8.55
C ASN A 182 14.69 -4.68 -8.96
N SER A 183 13.77 -4.09 -8.19
CA SER A 183 13.23 -2.74 -8.45
C SER A 183 14.06 -1.60 -7.83
N GLY A 184 15.11 -1.92 -7.06
CA GLY A 184 15.93 -0.92 -6.37
C GLY A 184 15.19 -0.21 -5.24
N ASP A 185 14.26 -0.90 -4.55
CA ASP A 185 13.52 -0.31 -3.43
C ASP A 185 14.49 0.16 -2.34
N PRO A 186 14.39 1.42 -1.85
CA PRO A 186 15.34 1.98 -0.90
C PRO A 186 15.34 1.29 0.48
N ARG A 187 14.31 0.50 0.80
CA ARG A 187 14.30 -0.33 2.01
C ARG A 187 14.91 -1.72 1.78
N HIS A 188 15.11 -2.11 0.53
CA HIS A 188 15.64 -3.44 0.18
C HIS A 188 16.66 -3.36 -0.96
N GLY A 189 17.88 -2.97 -0.62
CA GLY A 189 19.01 -2.97 -1.56
C GLY A 189 19.13 -1.73 -2.46
N GLY A 190 18.17 -0.83 -2.46
CA GLY A 190 18.24 0.45 -3.16
C GLY A 190 19.04 1.52 -2.41
N PRO A 191 19.15 2.73 -2.96
CA PRO A 191 19.81 3.85 -2.28
C PRO A 191 19.16 4.12 -0.92
N LYS A 192 19.98 4.26 0.13
CA LYS A 192 19.46 4.54 1.47
C LYS A 192 18.81 5.92 1.48
N PHE A 193 17.56 5.96 1.91
CA PHE A 193 16.76 7.16 2.04
C PHE A 193 16.12 7.23 3.42
N ASP A 194 16.23 8.40 4.08
CA ASP A 194 15.59 8.63 5.38
C ASP A 194 14.23 9.30 5.15
N PHE A 195 13.17 8.51 5.13
CA PHE A 195 11.81 8.96 4.88
C PHE A 195 11.25 9.88 5.98
N ALA A 196 11.91 10.01 7.13
CA ALA A 196 11.52 10.93 8.20
C ALA A 196 12.08 12.33 8.01
N LYS A 197 13.15 12.52 7.22
CA LYS A 197 13.83 13.82 7.04
C LYS A 197 13.10 14.85 6.18
N PRO A 198 12.46 14.48 5.05
CA PRO A 198 11.77 15.48 4.24
C PRO A 198 10.73 16.23 5.06
N ALA A 199 10.74 17.56 4.99
CA ALA A 199 9.73 18.39 5.63
C ALA A 199 8.31 17.98 5.19
N TYR A 200 7.37 18.05 6.13
CA TYR A 200 5.96 17.87 5.84
C TYR A 200 5.28 19.24 5.76
N THR A 201 4.62 19.53 4.67
CA THR A 201 4.03 20.85 4.39
C THR A 201 2.50 20.87 4.52
N GLY A 202 1.86 19.72 4.69
CA GLY A 202 0.42 19.61 4.88
C GLY A 202 -0.01 19.53 6.35
N GLY A 203 -1.31 19.50 6.59
CA GLY A 203 -1.93 19.24 7.90
C GLY A 203 -2.66 17.88 7.88
N GLY A 204 -2.77 17.25 9.04
CA GLY A 204 -3.58 16.04 9.23
C GLY A 204 -4.97 16.36 9.78
N PRO A 205 -5.86 15.35 9.84
CA PRO A 205 -7.16 15.46 10.49
C PRO A 205 -7.05 15.91 11.95
N ARG A 206 -7.86 16.87 12.34
CA ARG A 206 -7.84 17.46 13.68
C ARG A 206 -8.76 16.71 14.63
N TYR A 207 -8.40 16.71 15.92
CA TYR A 207 -9.28 16.20 16.95
C TYR A 207 -10.57 17.05 17.03
N PRO A 208 -11.78 16.44 17.02
CA PRO A 208 -13.04 17.16 16.87
C PRO A 208 -13.36 18.19 17.99
N GLY A 209 -12.81 18.01 19.18
CA GLY A 209 -13.07 18.89 20.33
C GLY A 209 -12.23 20.17 20.42
N LYS A 210 -11.34 20.42 19.42
CA LYS A 210 -10.51 21.64 19.40
C LYS A 210 -10.61 22.34 18.06
N ARG A 211 -11.26 23.48 18.04
CA ARG A 211 -11.19 24.50 16.99
C ARG A 211 -10.10 25.51 17.32
#